data_3f75a804f9e18ebd6d54be17dc859a10
#
_entry.id   3f75a804f9e18ebd6d54be17dc859a10
#
_cell.length_a   1.000
_cell.length_b   1.000
_cell.length_c   1.000
_cell.angle_alpha   90.00
_cell.angle_beta   90.00
_cell.angle_gamma   90.00
#
_symmetry.space_group_name_H-M   'P 1'
#
loop_
_entity.id
_entity.type
_entity.pdbx_description
1 polymer ?
#
loop_
_entity_poly.entity_id
_entity_poly.type
_entity_poly.pdbx_seq_one_letter_code
_entity_poly.pdbx_strand_id
1 'polypeptide(L)'
;EDAVDQLDNIEEFENIMGIEEPEDLLETTDEEPVKRLVNSLLWQAAKEEASDIHIDPAPGETQVRYRIDGMLHQITVIPRQVHVTVVNRIKVMSRLDIAQKGLPQDGRSMVLIAGKKIDIRVSTIPTVHGEKIVMRLLYQDEKLMKLEHLGLFPEVMLPYEKMIQRSGGIILVTGPTGSGKTTTLYATLACIDHRSRNVITIEEPVEYKLSGYSQIEVCLLYTSPSPRDGIG
;
A
#
# COMPACT_ATOMS: atom_id res chain seq x y z
N GLU A 1 35.50 20.10 0.72
CA GLU A 1 34.94 19.91 2.09
C GLU A 1 33.67 20.74 2.26
N ASP A 2 33.50 21.88 1.59
CA ASP A 2 32.35 22.79 1.80
C ASP A 2 31.04 22.38 1.06
N ALA A 3 31.04 21.33 0.28
CA ALA A 3 29.87 20.88 -0.48
C ALA A 3 29.06 19.77 0.24
N VAL A 4 29.62 19.16 1.26
CA VAL A 4 28.96 18.08 2.02
C VAL A 4 28.17 18.64 3.21
N ASP A 5 28.61 19.75 3.78
CA ASP A 5 27.94 20.41 4.91
C ASP A 5 26.64 21.14 4.53
N GLN A 6 26.31 21.25 3.24
CA GLN A 6 25.04 21.81 2.75
C GLN A 6 23.92 20.78 2.59
N LEU A 7 24.17 19.51 2.85
CA LEU A 7 23.17 18.44 2.75
C LEU A 7 22.48 18.07 4.06
N ASP A 8 22.76 18.81 5.12
CA ASP A 8 22.13 18.55 6.44
C ASP A 8 20.68 19.06 6.58
N ASN A 9 20.09 19.61 5.51
CA ASN A 9 18.71 20.02 5.52
C ASN A 9 17.84 19.05 4.68
N ILE A 10 17.75 17.82 5.15
CA ILE A 10 16.84 16.80 4.59
C ILE A 10 15.40 17.35 4.55
N GLU A 11 14.97 18.09 5.61
CA GLU A 11 13.66 18.74 5.69
C GLU A 11 13.44 19.79 4.58
N GLU A 12 14.45 20.53 4.17
CA GLU A 12 14.35 21.54 3.10
C GLU A 12 14.27 20.88 1.71
N PHE A 13 14.92 19.72 1.54
CA PHE A 13 14.85 18.92 0.31
C PHE A 13 13.50 18.21 0.14
N GLU A 14 12.92 17.72 1.24
CA GLU A 14 11.59 17.09 1.28
C GLU A 14 10.47 18.10 0.98
N ASN A 15 10.58 19.33 1.49
CA ASN A 15 9.68 20.44 1.15
C ASN A 15 9.74 20.85 -0.33
N ILE A 16 10.93 20.85 -0.94
CA ILE A 16 11.12 21.19 -2.37
C ILE A 16 10.54 20.09 -3.27
N MET A 17 10.55 18.83 -2.82
CA MET A 17 10.03 17.68 -3.57
C MET A 17 8.51 17.50 -3.37
N GLY A 18 7.86 18.29 -2.52
CA GLY A 18 6.42 18.18 -2.23
C GLY A 18 6.03 16.85 -1.56
N ILE A 19 6.96 16.23 -0.84
CA ILE A 19 6.72 15.07 0.00
C ILE A 19 6.18 15.61 1.32
N GLU A 20 4.87 15.81 1.40
CA GLU A 20 4.22 16.08 2.68
C GLU A 20 4.39 14.86 3.59
N GLU A 21 4.98 15.05 4.76
CA GLU A 21 4.98 14.00 5.78
C GLU A 21 3.53 13.63 6.13
N PRO A 22 3.21 12.33 6.28
CA PRO A 22 1.87 11.92 6.66
C PRO A 22 1.55 12.46 8.06
N GLU A 23 0.51 13.27 8.17
CA GLU A 23 0.00 13.76 9.46
C GLU A 23 -0.42 12.59 10.34
N ASP A 24 -0.03 12.60 11.63
CA ASP A 24 -0.53 11.61 12.58
C ASP A 24 -2.00 11.88 12.87
N LEU A 25 -2.86 10.93 12.56
CA LEU A 25 -4.31 11.05 12.73
C LEU A 25 -4.74 11.23 14.20
N LEU A 26 -3.85 11.03 15.17
CA LEU A 26 -4.13 11.20 16.61
C LEU A 26 -3.90 12.63 17.10
N GLU A 27 -3.14 13.46 16.40
CA GLU A 27 -2.73 14.80 16.87
C GLU A 27 -3.70 15.92 16.46
N THR A 28 -4.69 15.66 15.63
CA THR A 28 -5.58 16.68 15.07
C THR A 28 -6.86 16.86 15.89
N THR A 29 -6.87 17.86 16.77
CA THR A 29 -8.02 18.16 17.67
C THR A 29 -9.06 19.13 17.10
N ASP A 30 -8.74 19.95 16.09
CA ASP A 30 -9.60 21.03 15.54
C ASP A 30 -10.19 20.75 14.15
N GLU A 31 -10.28 19.48 13.74
CA GLU A 31 -10.71 19.11 12.41
C GLU A 31 -12.24 19.15 12.20
N GLU A 32 -12.65 19.39 10.93
CA GLU A 32 -14.02 19.26 10.47
C GLU A 32 -14.63 17.89 10.80
N PRO A 33 -15.93 17.79 11.12
CA PRO A 33 -16.57 16.53 11.55
C PRO A 33 -16.33 15.34 10.61
N VAL A 34 -16.24 15.58 9.30
CA VAL A 34 -16.03 14.52 8.29
C VAL A 34 -14.60 14.01 8.31
N LYS A 35 -13.62 14.89 8.53
CA LYS A 35 -12.21 14.47 8.68
C LYS A 35 -12.06 13.56 9.88
N ARG A 36 -12.64 13.97 11.04
CA ARG A 36 -12.64 13.15 12.27
C ARG A 36 -13.31 11.79 12.05
N LEU A 37 -14.41 11.74 11.29
CA LEU A 37 -15.08 10.47 10.97
C LEU A 37 -14.16 9.56 10.16
N VAL A 38 -13.56 10.06 9.07
CA VAL A 38 -12.67 9.26 8.22
C VAL A 38 -11.44 8.80 9.01
N ASN A 39 -10.82 9.70 9.79
CA ASN A 39 -9.67 9.37 10.64
C ASN A 39 -10.02 8.30 11.69
N SER A 40 -11.21 8.41 12.32
CA SER A 40 -11.70 7.41 13.28
C SER A 40 -11.91 6.04 12.62
N LEU A 41 -12.46 6.00 11.40
CA LEU A 41 -12.62 4.73 10.66
C LEU A 41 -11.28 4.10 10.32
N LEU A 42 -10.30 4.89 9.87
CA LEU A 42 -8.95 4.41 9.58
C LEU A 42 -8.24 3.90 10.84
N TRP A 43 -8.34 4.65 11.93
CA TRP A 43 -7.74 4.26 13.21
C TRP A 43 -8.34 2.95 13.75
N GLN A 44 -9.67 2.83 13.72
CA GLN A 44 -10.35 1.62 14.16
C GLN A 44 -9.98 0.42 13.30
N ALA A 45 -9.96 0.60 11.96
CA ALA A 45 -9.55 -0.46 11.04
C ALA A 45 -8.11 -0.92 11.31
N ALA A 46 -7.19 0.02 11.57
CA ALA A 46 -5.81 -0.31 11.91
C ALA A 46 -5.69 -1.04 13.26
N LYS A 47 -6.50 -0.66 14.26
CA LYS A 47 -6.55 -1.34 15.56
C LYS A 47 -7.05 -2.78 15.46
N GLU A 48 -8.00 -3.02 14.56
CA GLU A 48 -8.58 -4.34 14.30
C GLU A 48 -7.81 -5.16 13.25
N GLU A 49 -6.66 -4.63 12.79
CA GLU A 49 -5.81 -5.24 11.75
C GLU A 49 -6.59 -5.59 10.46
N ALA A 50 -7.58 -4.77 10.12
CA ALA A 50 -8.38 -4.97 8.94
C ALA A 50 -7.54 -4.84 7.67
N SER A 51 -7.74 -5.74 6.71
CA SER A 51 -7.06 -5.67 5.40
C SER A 51 -7.71 -4.65 4.46
N ASP A 52 -9.03 -4.50 4.52
CA ASP A 52 -9.78 -3.60 3.65
C ASP A 52 -10.91 -2.90 4.41
N ILE A 53 -11.18 -1.64 4.04
CA ILE A 53 -12.37 -0.88 4.44
C ILE A 53 -13.25 -0.72 3.21
N HIS A 54 -14.51 -1.11 3.33
CA HIS A 54 -15.53 -0.94 2.30
C HIS A 54 -16.53 0.11 2.73
N ILE A 55 -16.78 1.11 1.90
CA ILE A 55 -17.83 2.12 2.08
C ILE A 55 -18.82 1.93 0.94
N ASP A 56 -19.94 1.30 1.25
CA ASP A 56 -20.93 0.84 0.29
C ASP A 56 -22.20 1.67 0.39
N PRO A 57 -22.51 2.50 -0.64
CA PRO A 57 -23.77 3.24 -0.67
C PRO A 57 -24.95 2.30 -0.90
N ALA A 58 -26.02 2.47 -0.11
CA ALA A 58 -27.27 1.76 -0.21
C ALA A 58 -28.48 2.73 -0.24
N PRO A 59 -29.70 2.26 -0.51
CA PRO A 59 -30.90 3.10 -0.50
C PRO A 59 -31.15 3.66 0.92
N GLY A 60 -30.82 4.90 1.21
CA GLY A 60 -31.07 5.55 2.50
C GLY A 60 -29.88 5.64 3.45
N GLU A 61 -28.90 4.80 3.32
CA GLU A 61 -27.73 4.73 4.22
C GLU A 61 -26.45 4.37 3.45
N THR A 62 -25.32 4.49 4.12
CA THR A 62 -24.03 4.00 3.62
C THR A 62 -23.46 3.04 4.65
N GLN A 63 -23.19 1.82 4.23
CA GLN A 63 -22.62 0.79 5.10
C GLN A 63 -21.10 0.86 5.08
N VAL A 64 -20.48 0.88 6.26
CA VAL A 64 -19.05 0.75 6.44
C VAL A 64 -18.75 -0.65 6.95
N ARG A 65 -17.92 -1.37 6.23
CA ARG A 65 -17.53 -2.74 6.54
C ARG A 65 -16.03 -2.90 6.51
N TYR A 66 -15.49 -3.67 7.45
CA TYR A 66 -14.07 -4.04 7.45
C TYR A 66 -13.91 -5.50 7.04
N ARG A 67 -12.82 -5.77 6.33
CA ARG A 67 -12.40 -7.15 6.08
C ARG A 67 -11.36 -7.52 7.12
N ILE A 68 -11.71 -8.45 7.99
CA ILE A 68 -10.86 -8.99 9.06
C ILE A 68 -10.79 -10.50 8.83
N ASP A 69 -9.60 -11.07 8.80
CA ASP A 69 -9.37 -12.49 8.53
C ASP A 69 -10.12 -13.02 7.29
N GLY A 70 -10.17 -12.21 6.23
CA GLY A 70 -10.81 -12.54 4.97
C GLY A 70 -12.34 -12.33 4.94
N MET A 71 -13.01 -12.13 6.09
CA MET A 71 -14.45 -11.93 6.18
C MET A 71 -14.82 -10.45 6.31
N LEU A 72 -15.96 -10.06 5.73
CA LEU A 72 -16.50 -8.70 5.85
C LEU A 72 -17.43 -8.60 7.07
N HIS A 73 -17.10 -7.66 7.96
CA HIS A 73 -17.88 -7.32 9.15
C HIS A 73 -18.47 -5.92 9.00
N GLN A 74 -19.75 -5.75 9.27
CA GLN A 74 -20.39 -4.45 9.33
C GLN A 74 -19.97 -3.74 10.62
N ILE A 75 -19.36 -2.56 10.49
CA ILE A 75 -18.84 -1.78 11.62
C ILE A 75 -19.82 -0.67 12.01
N THR A 76 -20.26 0.09 11.03
CA THR A 76 -21.17 1.21 11.25
C THR A 76 -21.98 1.53 10.02
N VAL A 77 -22.94 2.42 10.20
CA VAL A 77 -23.77 2.98 9.12
C VAL A 77 -23.67 4.48 9.16
N ILE A 78 -23.46 5.09 8.00
CA ILE A 78 -23.38 6.54 7.84
C ILE A 78 -24.65 7.02 7.14
N PRO A 79 -25.27 8.14 7.58
CA PRO A 79 -26.40 8.74 6.88
C PRO A 79 -26.03 9.09 5.44
N ARG A 80 -26.94 8.84 4.52
CA ARG A 80 -26.73 9.09 3.08
C ARG A 80 -26.29 10.53 2.77
N GLN A 81 -26.78 11.51 3.54
CA GLN A 81 -26.39 12.91 3.36
C GLN A 81 -24.90 13.17 3.53
N VAL A 82 -24.24 12.36 4.37
CA VAL A 82 -22.80 12.48 4.66
C VAL A 82 -21.94 11.70 3.67
N HIS A 83 -22.52 10.75 2.93
CA HIS A 83 -21.80 9.86 2.00
C HIS A 83 -20.91 10.63 1.02
N VAL A 84 -21.47 11.60 0.30
CA VAL A 84 -20.71 12.35 -0.73
C VAL A 84 -19.53 13.10 -0.12
N THR A 85 -19.68 13.64 1.09
CA THR A 85 -18.61 14.38 1.77
C THR A 85 -17.49 13.43 2.23
N VAL A 86 -17.85 12.25 2.72
CA VAL A 86 -16.89 11.20 3.06
C VAL A 86 -16.11 10.73 1.82
N VAL A 87 -16.81 10.46 0.71
CA VAL A 87 -16.19 10.10 -0.56
C VAL A 87 -15.22 11.17 -1.03
N ASN A 88 -15.65 12.45 -1.04
CA ASN A 88 -14.79 13.55 -1.46
C ASN A 88 -13.55 13.67 -0.58
N ARG A 89 -13.68 13.54 0.75
CA ARG A 89 -12.53 13.56 1.67
C ARG A 89 -11.53 12.46 1.34
N ILE A 90 -12.00 11.22 1.11
CA ILE A 90 -11.14 10.09 0.75
C ILE A 90 -10.48 10.32 -0.61
N LYS A 91 -11.20 10.88 -1.59
CA LYS A 91 -10.63 11.25 -2.90
C LYS A 91 -9.51 12.27 -2.76
N VAL A 92 -9.70 13.33 -1.96
CA VAL A 92 -8.66 14.33 -1.67
C VAL A 92 -7.43 13.68 -1.07
N MET A 93 -7.61 12.88 0.00
CA MET A 93 -6.51 12.16 0.65
C MET A 93 -5.71 11.30 -0.32
N SER A 94 -6.38 10.74 -1.33
CA SER A 94 -5.79 9.79 -2.29
C SER A 94 -5.41 10.43 -3.62
N ARG A 95 -5.46 11.76 -3.71
CA ARG A 95 -5.16 12.55 -4.91
C ARG A 95 -6.01 12.17 -6.12
N LEU A 96 -7.27 11.78 -5.88
CA LEU A 96 -8.26 11.46 -6.91
C LEU A 96 -9.07 12.69 -7.31
N ASP A 97 -9.62 12.68 -8.53
CA ASP A 97 -10.44 13.76 -9.05
C ASP A 97 -11.85 13.73 -8.41
N ILE A 98 -12.18 14.78 -7.66
CA ILE A 98 -13.47 14.94 -7.00
C ILE A 98 -14.59 15.22 -8.02
N ALA A 99 -14.28 15.90 -9.12
CA ALA A 99 -15.27 16.26 -10.14
C ALA A 99 -15.72 15.04 -10.95
N GLN A 100 -14.86 14.05 -11.11
CA GLN A 100 -15.15 12.82 -11.85
C GLN A 100 -15.89 11.83 -10.95
N LYS A 101 -17.20 11.63 -11.24
CA LYS A 101 -18.08 10.72 -10.49
C LYS A 101 -18.57 9.52 -11.29
N GLY A 102 -18.36 9.53 -12.60
CA GLY A 102 -18.89 8.53 -13.52
C GLY A 102 -17.91 7.42 -13.94
N LEU A 103 -16.64 7.51 -13.54
CA LEU A 103 -15.61 6.56 -13.90
C LEU A 103 -14.92 6.01 -12.64
N PRO A 104 -14.50 4.73 -12.65
CA PRO A 104 -13.64 4.20 -11.61
C PRO A 104 -12.34 4.98 -11.54
N GLN A 105 -11.80 5.14 -10.34
CA GLN A 105 -10.51 5.77 -10.10
C GLN A 105 -9.74 4.96 -9.07
N ASP A 106 -8.43 4.88 -9.24
CA ASP A 106 -7.51 4.26 -8.30
C ASP A 106 -6.48 5.28 -7.84
N GLY A 107 -6.21 5.30 -6.54
CA GLY A 107 -5.27 6.22 -5.91
C GLY A 107 -4.58 5.61 -4.72
N ARG A 108 -3.65 6.40 -4.16
CA ARG A 108 -2.88 6.00 -2.98
C ARG A 108 -2.82 7.14 -1.99
N SER A 109 -2.81 6.78 -0.72
CA SER A 109 -2.60 7.70 0.39
C SER A 109 -1.70 7.04 1.41
N MET A 110 -0.91 7.82 2.12
CA MET A 110 -0.12 7.36 3.25
C MET A 110 -0.62 8.07 4.50
N VAL A 111 -0.86 7.30 5.55
CA VAL A 111 -1.30 7.84 6.84
C VAL A 111 -0.38 7.35 7.96
N LEU A 112 -0.24 8.17 8.98
CA LEU A 112 0.47 7.81 10.21
C LEU A 112 -0.59 7.52 11.28
N ILE A 113 -0.58 6.32 11.84
CA ILE A 113 -1.50 5.91 12.91
C ILE A 113 -0.67 5.36 14.06
N ALA A 114 -0.67 6.06 15.20
CA ALA A 114 0.11 5.69 16.38
C ALA A 114 1.60 5.44 16.04
N GLY A 115 2.21 6.30 15.24
CA GLY A 115 3.61 6.20 14.81
C GLY A 115 3.89 5.13 13.75
N LYS A 116 2.87 4.39 13.27
CA LYS A 116 3.04 3.39 12.19
C LYS A 116 2.58 3.97 10.86
N LYS A 117 3.43 3.92 9.86
CA LYS A 117 3.07 4.30 8.48
C LYS A 117 2.24 3.19 7.85
N ILE A 118 1.05 3.55 7.35
CA ILE A 118 0.14 2.65 6.64
C ILE A 118 -0.05 3.20 5.24
N ASP A 119 0.30 2.42 4.23
CA ASP A 119 -0.01 2.75 2.84
C ASP A 119 -1.44 2.30 2.53
N ILE A 120 -2.25 3.19 1.98
CA ILE A 120 -3.65 2.93 1.66
C ILE A 120 -3.84 3.01 0.16
N ARG A 121 -4.27 1.91 -0.45
CA ARG A 121 -4.73 1.88 -1.83
C ARG A 121 -6.23 2.08 -1.86
N VAL A 122 -6.67 3.08 -2.60
CA VAL A 122 -8.06 3.48 -2.69
C VAL A 122 -8.57 3.23 -4.10
N SER A 123 -9.67 2.51 -4.21
CA SER A 123 -10.42 2.33 -5.46
C SER A 123 -11.83 2.89 -5.28
N THR A 124 -12.27 3.72 -6.22
CA THR A 124 -13.63 4.25 -6.27
C THR A 124 -14.36 3.67 -7.48
N ILE A 125 -15.58 3.20 -7.27
CA ILE A 125 -16.39 2.56 -8.31
C ILE A 125 -17.78 3.20 -8.30
N PRO A 126 -18.24 3.79 -9.42
CA PRO A 126 -19.61 4.30 -9.53
C PRO A 126 -20.63 3.17 -9.40
N THR A 127 -21.65 3.39 -8.56
CA THR A 127 -22.78 2.47 -8.40
C THR A 127 -24.10 3.23 -8.54
N VAL A 128 -25.22 2.51 -8.61
CA VAL A 128 -26.57 3.11 -8.72
C VAL A 128 -26.90 4.05 -7.54
N HIS A 129 -26.32 3.78 -6.36
CA HIS A 129 -26.63 4.55 -5.15
C HIS A 129 -25.57 5.59 -4.76
N GLY A 130 -24.50 5.71 -5.53
CA GLY A 130 -23.35 6.58 -5.29
C GLY A 130 -22.04 5.90 -5.57
N GLU A 131 -20.93 6.53 -5.26
CA GLU A 131 -19.61 5.92 -5.44
C GLU A 131 -19.30 5.00 -4.27
N LYS A 132 -19.01 3.74 -4.59
CA LYS A 132 -18.44 2.78 -3.64
C LYS A 132 -16.96 3.06 -3.49
N ILE A 133 -16.43 2.96 -2.27
CA ILE A 133 -15.00 3.03 -1.99
C ILE A 133 -14.52 1.72 -1.37
N VAL A 134 -13.37 1.28 -1.83
CA VAL A 134 -12.60 0.23 -1.19
C VAL A 134 -11.21 0.78 -0.87
N MET A 135 -10.83 0.74 0.40
CA MET A 135 -9.50 1.13 0.86
C MET A 135 -8.78 -0.12 1.36
N ARG A 136 -7.68 -0.50 0.73
CA ARG A 136 -6.81 -1.58 1.21
C ARG A 136 -5.71 -0.99 2.06
N LEU A 137 -5.57 -1.50 3.28
CA LEU A 137 -4.55 -1.08 4.22
C LEU A 137 -3.34 -2.01 4.08
N LEU A 138 -2.20 -1.42 3.77
CA LEU A 138 -0.93 -2.12 3.67
C LEU A 138 -0.06 -1.66 4.84
N TYR A 139 -0.01 -2.50 5.87
CA TYR A 139 0.81 -2.25 7.04
C TYR A 139 2.27 -2.41 6.65
N GLN A 140 3.04 -1.32 6.72
CA GLN A 140 4.49 -1.41 6.56
C GLN A 140 5.06 -1.98 7.85
N ASP A 141 5.15 -3.30 7.94
CA ASP A 141 6.01 -3.90 8.94
C ASP A 141 7.46 -3.55 8.57
N GLU A 142 8.09 -2.69 9.37
CA GLU A 142 9.49 -2.27 9.19
C GLU A 142 10.48 -3.45 9.27
N LYS A 143 10.03 -4.59 9.72
CA LYS A 143 10.84 -5.80 9.81
C LYS A 143 10.57 -6.71 8.64
N LEU A 144 11.39 -6.56 7.59
CA LEU A 144 11.53 -7.61 6.60
C LEU A 144 11.69 -8.95 7.32
N MET A 145 10.78 -9.87 7.05
CA MET A 145 10.86 -11.20 7.62
C MET A 145 12.16 -11.84 7.16
N LYS A 146 12.97 -12.28 8.09
CA LYS A 146 14.20 -13.00 7.77
C LYS A 146 13.86 -14.40 7.23
N LEU A 147 14.72 -14.94 6.39
CA LEU A 147 14.56 -16.27 5.81
C LEU A 147 14.31 -17.35 6.87
N GLU A 148 14.98 -17.23 8.02
CA GLU A 148 14.85 -18.12 9.18
C GLU A 148 13.43 -18.16 9.78
N HIS A 149 12.65 -17.10 9.59
CA HIS A 149 11.31 -17.00 10.14
C HIS A 149 10.21 -17.45 9.16
N LEU A 150 10.58 -17.87 7.93
CA LEU A 150 9.61 -18.37 6.95
C LEU A 150 9.06 -19.76 7.29
N GLY A 151 9.56 -20.42 8.33
CA GLY A 151 9.14 -21.78 8.70
C GLY A 151 9.68 -22.87 7.79
N LEU A 152 10.75 -22.60 7.03
CA LEU A 152 11.41 -23.60 6.23
C LEU A 152 12.13 -24.62 7.13
N PHE A 153 11.97 -25.91 6.82
CA PHE A 153 12.73 -26.96 7.50
C PHE A 153 14.22 -26.81 7.22
N PRO A 154 15.11 -27.13 8.19
CA PRO A 154 16.57 -26.99 8.03
C PRO A 154 17.13 -27.70 6.80
N GLU A 155 16.54 -28.86 6.42
CA GLU A 155 16.97 -29.65 5.25
C GLU A 155 16.68 -28.91 3.93
N VAL A 156 15.70 -27.97 3.92
CA VAL A 156 15.35 -27.16 2.75
C VAL A 156 16.09 -25.83 2.79
N MET A 157 16.28 -25.25 3.97
CA MET A 157 16.85 -23.92 4.15
C MET A 157 18.30 -23.85 3.67
N LEU A 158 19.15 -24.77 4.10
CA LEU A 158 20.57 -24.80 3.72
C LEU A 158 20.80 -24.93 2.19
N PRO A 159 20.12 -25.83 1.47
CA PRO A 159 20.20 -25.85 0.00
C PRO A 159 19.68 -24.56 -0.65
N TYR A 160 18.59 -23.96 -0.09
CA TYR A 160 18.01 -22.74 -0.62
C TYR A 160 18.96 -21.55 -0.50
N GLU A 161 19.60 -21.34 0.64
CA GLU A 161 20.64 -20.33 0.84
C GLU A 161 21.80 -20.48 -0.14
N LYS A 162 22.24 -21.71 -0.40
CA LYS A 162 23.27 -21.98 -1.40
C LYS A 162 22.81 -21.63 -2.82
N MET A 163 21.53 -21.84 -3.15
CA MET A 163 20.97 -21.47 -4.45
C MET A 163 20.92 -19.95 -4.64
N ILE A 164 20.54 -19.20 -3.61
CA ILE A 164 20.50 -17.73 -3.63
C ILE A 164 21.89 -17.14 -3.93
N GLN A 165 22.94 -17.77 -3.46
CA GLN A 165 24.32 -17.28 -3.64
C GLN A 165 24.93 -17.61 -5.01
N ARG A 166 24.28 -18.41 -5.84
CA ARG A 166 24.79 -18.75 -7.18
C ARG A 166 24.84 -17.51 -8.08
N SER A 167 25.80 -17.53 -9.00
CA SER A 167 25.97 -16.45 -10.00
C SER A 167 24.97 -16.51 -11.15
N GLY A 168 24.19 -17.58 -11.26
CA GLY A 168 23.18 -17.71 -12.32
C GLY A 168 22.15 -18.80 -12.00
N GLY A 169 20.99 -18.70 -12.61
CA GLY A 169 19.88 -19.60 -12.43
C GLY A 169 18.56 -18.86 -12.34
N ILE A 170 17.48 -19.60 -12.15
CA ILE A 170 16.14 -19.09 -11.93
C ILE A 170 15.58 -19.77 -10.68
N ILE A 171 15.00 -19.00 -9.79
CA ILE A 171 14.22 -19.49 -8.65
C ILE A 171 12.77 -19.07 -8.87
N LEU A 172 11.85 -20.03 -8.91
CA LEU A 172 10.42 -19.80 -9.07
C LEU A 172 9.72 -19.97 -7.73
N VAL A 173 8.97 -18.92 -7.31
CA VAL A 173 8.11 -18.95 -6.11
C VAL A 173 6.66 -18.89 -6.59
N THR A 174 5.92 -19.98 -6.41
CA THR A 174 4.53 -20.12 -6.89
C THR A 174 3.58 -20.48 -5.77
N GLY A 175 2.30 -20.16 -5.95
CA GLY A 175 1.25 -20.46 -4.97
C GLY A 175 0.04 -19.53 -5.12
N PRO A 176 -1.07 -19.79 -4.43
CA PRO A 176 -2.26 -18.95 -4.44
C PRO A 176 -2.00 -17.60 -3.74
N THR A 177 -2.98 -16.69 -3.81
CA THR A 177 -2.94 -15.42 -3.07
C THR A 177 -2.89 -15.71 -1.57
N GLY A 178 -2.08 -14.95 -0.82
CA GLY A 178 -1.91 -15.14 0.62
C GLY A 178 -0.98 -16.29 1.05
N SER A 179 -0.37 -17.03 0.09
CA SER A 179 0.53 -18.15 0.41
C SER A 179 1.94 -17.75 0.84
N GLY A 180 2.24 -16.46 0.98
CA GLY A 180 3.55 -15.96 1.40
C GLY A 180 4.58 -15.80 0.28
N LYS A 181 4.18 -15.81 -1.00
CA LYS A 181 5.11 -15.61 -2.14
C LYS A 181 5.94 -14.34 -2.00
N THR A 182 5.28 -13.20 -1.83
CA THR A 182 5.93 -11.89 -1.67
C THR A 182 6.86 -11.89 -0.46
N THR A 183 6.40 -12.40 0.68
CA THR A 183 7.20 -12.53 1.90
C THR A 183 8.46 -13.34 1.66
N THR A 184 8.35 -14.48 0.96
CA THR A 184 9.48 -15.34 0.60
C THR A 184 10.48 -14.62 -0.31
N LEU A 185 9.98 -13.90 -1.33
CA LEU A 185 10.83 -13.14 -2.26
C LEU A 185 11.59 -12.03 -1.53
N TYR A 186 10.92 -11.25 -0.70
CA TYR A 186 11.59 -10.19 0.07
C TYR A 186 12.59 -10.73 1.09
N ALA A 187 12.26 -11.82 1.79
CA ALA A 187 13.21 -12.51 2.67
C ALA A 187 14.43 -13.04 1.90
N THR A 188 14.23 -13.51 0.67
CA THR A 188 15.31 -13.95 -0.23
C THR A 188 16.19 -12.78 -0.65
N LEU A 189 15.57 -11.66 -1.06
CA LEU A 189 16.30 -10.45 -1.40
C LEU A 189 17.17 -9.95 -0.24
N ALA A 190 16.64 -9.97 0.99
CA ALA A 190 17.38 -9.57 2.18
C ALA A 190 18.65 -10.41 2.44
N CYS A 191 18.75 -11.63 1.87
CA CYS A 191 19.95 -12.47 1.95
C CYS A 191 21.01 -12.14 0.89
N ILE A 192 20.70 -11.26 -0.07
CA ILE A 192 21.62 -10.86 -1.13
C ILE A 192 22.39 -9.61 -0.69
N ASP A 193 23.71 -9.68 -0.73
CA ASP A 193 24.52 -8.50 -0.45
C ASP A 193 24.42 -7.48 -1.61
N HIS A 194 23.56 -6.49 -1.42
CA HIS A 194 23.33 -5.40 -2.39
C HIS A 194 24.53 -4.47 -2.56
N ARG A 195 25.52 -4.49 -1.67
CA ARG A 195 26.75 -3.69 -1.80
C ARG A 195 27.70 -4.28 -2.82
N SER A 196 27.70 -5.59 -2.97
CA SER A 196 28.57 -6.33 -3.92
C SER A 196 27.84 -6.73 -5.20
N ARG A 197 26.50 -6.64 -5.23
CA ARG A 197 25.67 -7.06 -6.37
C ARG A 197 24.68 -5.97 -6.73
N ASN A 198 24.47 -5.74 -8.03
CA ASN A 198 23.39 -4.89 -8.51
C ASN A 198 22.10 -5.69 -8.48
N VAL A 199 21.19 -5.34 -7.56
CA VAL A 199 19.91 -6.01 -7.39
C VAL A 199 18.79 -5.10 -7.90
N ILE A 200 18.01 -5.61 -8.84
CA ILE A 200 16.88 -4.89 -9.45
C ILE A 200 15.63 -5.74 -9.25
N THR A 201 14.56 -5.11 -8.79
CA THR A 201 13.23 -5.73 -8.78
C THR A 201 12.32 -5.06 -9.80
N ILE A 202 11.34 -5.82 -10.29
CA ILE A 202 10.24 -5.30 -11.12
C ILE A 202 8.96 -5.81 -10.48
N GLU A 203 8.14 -4.89 -9.98
CA GLU A 203 7.01 -5.20 -9.11
C GLU A 203 5.74 -4.47 -9.55
N GLU A 204 4.58 -5.07 -9.33
CA GLU A 204 3.26 -4.49 -9.64
C GLU A 204 2.30 -4.70 -8.45
N PRO A 205 2.28 -3.75 -7.52
CA PRO A 205 3.23 -2.68 -7.26
C PRO A 205 4.35 -3.09 -6.29
N VAL A 206 5.25 -2.16 -5.94
CA VAL A 206 6.24 -2.34 -4.87
C VAL A 206 5.51 -2.43 -3.52
N GLU A 207 5.68 -3.57 -2.81
CA GLU A 207 5.03 -3.82 -1.51
C GLU A 207 5.84 -3.22 -0.34
N TYR A 208 7.17 -3.36 -0.38
CA TYR A 208 8.07 -2.84 0.65
C TYR A 208 9.22 -2.08 0.01
N LYS A 209 9.56 -0.92 0.55
CA LYS A 209 10.72 -0.15 0.09
C LYS A 209 12.00 -0.70 0.72
N LEU A 210 12.93 -1.16 -0.09
CA LEU A 210 14.22 -1.70 0.33
C LEU A 210 15.32 -0.66 0.12
N SER A 211 16.04 -0.32 1.18
CA SER A 211 17.20 0.55 1.05
C SER A 211 18.36 -0.19 0.36
N GLY A 212 18.95 0.44 -0.66
CA GLY A 212 20.07 -0.12 -1.42
C GLY A 212 19.69 -1.03 -2.60
N TYR A 213 18.40 -1.15 -2.93
CA TYR A 213 17.88 -1.92 -4.07
C TYR A 213 17.27 -0.99 -5.12
N SER A 214 17.42 -1.34 -6.40
CA SER A 214 16.75 -0.64 -7.49
C SER A 214 15.38 -1.29 -7.74
N GLN A 215 14.33 -0.72 -7.15
CA GLN A 215 12.97 -1.24 -7.28
C GLN A 215 12.21 -0.46 -8.35
N ILE A 216 11.76 -1.17 -9.39
CA ILE A 216 11.01 -0.62 -10.52
C ILE A 216 9.55 -1.02 -10.36
N GLU A 217 8.68 -0.05 -10.20
CA GLU A 217 7.24 -0.28 -10.23
C GLU A 217 6.75 -0.31 -11.68
N VAL A 218 6.03 -1.36 -12.04
CA VAL A 218 5.42 -1.49 -13.38
C VAL A 218 4.37 -0.39 -13.54
N CYS A 219 4.57 0.47 -14.53
CA CYS A 219 3.60 1.49 -14.91
C CYS A 219 3.07 1.18 -16.31
N LEU A 220 1.77 1.28 -16.50
CA LEU A 220 1.12 1.05 -17.81
C LEU A 220 1.69 1.93 -18.93
N LEU A 221 2.30 3.07 -18.58
CA LEU A 221 2.96 3.95 -19.55
C LEU A 221 4.28 3.38 -20.09
N TYR A 222 4.89 2.40 -19.41
CA TYR A 222 6.17 1.78 -19.78
C TYR A 222 6.01 0.33 -20.23
N THR A 223 4.80 -0.24 -20.19
CA THR A 223 4.55 -1.55 -20.79
C THR A 223 4.65 -1.39 -22.29
N SER A 224 5.68 -1.98 -22.91
CA SER A 224 5.66 -2.15 -24.37
C SER A 224 4.40 -2.95 -24.73
N PRO A 225 3.72 -2.59 -25.83
CA PRO A 225 2.59 -3.39 -26.29
C PRO A 225 3.05 -4.85 -26.41
N SER A 226 2.28 -5.77 -25.83
CA SER A 226 2.53 -7.18 -25.96
C SER A 226 2.61 -7.52 -27.47
N PRO A 227 3.54 -8.38 -27.91
CA PRO A 227 3.55 -8.83 -29.30
C PRO A 227 2.22 -9.40 -29.79
N ARG A 228 1.28 -9.67 -28.88
CA ARG A 228 -0.09 -10.12 -29.19
C ARG A 228 -1.04 -8.97 -29.56
N ASP A 229 -0.71 -7.73 -29.20
CA ASP A 229 -1.60 -6.58 -29.45
C ASP A 229 -1.35 -5.93 -30.83
N GLY A 230 -0.42 -6.47 -31.61
CA GLY A 230 -0.01 -5.98 -32.93
C GLY A 230 -0.56 -6.76 -34.14
N ILE A 231 -1.53 -7.65 -33.97
CA ILE A 231 -2.16 -8.38 -35.07
C ILE A 231 -3.68 -8.17 -35.01
N GLY A 232 -4.10 -7.06 -35.55
CA GLY A 232 -5.49 -6.74 -35.89
C GLY A 232 -5.51 -5.99 -37.20
#